data_8829db9556f5a27934d79ab0b5f28ce3
#
_entry.id   8829db9556f5a27934d79ab0b5f28ce3
#
_cell.length_a   1.000
_cell.length_b   1.000
_cell.length_c   1.000
_cell.angle_alpha   90.00
_cell.angle_beta   90.00
_cell.angle_gamma   90.00
#
_symmetry.space_group_name_H-M   'P 1'
#
loop_
_entity.id
_entity.type
_entity.pdbx_description
1 polymer ?
#
loop_
_entity_poly.entity_id
_entity_poly.type
_entity_poly.pdbx_seq_one_letter_code
_entity_poly.pdbx_strand_id
1 'polypeptide(L)'
;VGGHSKGGNLASFSAVLLPEELQHVIERVYSNDGPLMASEVVPLSCHDVYGDRFVRIVPTYSVVGMLFDDPAEPKTIVRSTGDGALQHDPTTWQVHADCLDEADDLLPQCKLVNAIFDKWMRGANLADRELFTRQVFDAFEAGGATTFDEVMGNPASTQRVLAALRDADPRTKELLGELVQVAAGKTWDATVAAVA
;
A
#
# COMPACT_ATOMS: atom_id res chain seq x y z
N VAL A 1 16.12 -8.06 -9.36
CA VAL A 1 14.83 -8.64 -8.93
C VAL A 1 13.82 -7.53 -8.77
N GLY A 2 12.51 -7.82 -8.86
CA GLY A 2 11.49 -6.80 -8.70
C GLY A 2 10.09 -7.34 -8.79
N GLY A 3 9.12 -6.50 -8.42
CA GLY A 3 7.73 -6.86 -8.51
C GLY A 3 6.80 -5.67 -8.22
N HIS A 4 5.51 -5.89 -8.48
CA HIS A 4 4.43 -4.97 -8.19
C HIS A 4 3.64 -5.44 -6.98
N SER A 5 3.18 -4.52 -6.15
CA SER A 5 2.31 -4.81 -5.02
C SER A 5 2.95 -5.84 -4.07
N LYS A 6 2.27 -6.92 -3.74
CA LYS A 6 2.84 -8.04 -2.97
C LYS A 6 4.13 -8.59 -3.59
N GLY A 7 4.26 -8.59 -4.92
CA GLY A 7 5.49 -9.00 -5.61
C GLY A 7 6.68 -8.10 -5.32
N GLY A 8 6.47 -6.78 -5.17
CA GLY A 8 7.48 -5.82 -4.74
C GLY A 8 7.94 -6.07 -3.30
N ASN A 9 6.99 -6.33 -2.39
CA ASN A 9 7.30 -6.74 -1.03
C ASN A 9 8.11 -8.04 -0.98
N LEU A 10 7.70 -9.07 -1.75
CA LEU A 10 8.42 -10.35 -1.80
C LEU A 10 9.82 -10.21 -2.40
N ALA A 11 10.01 -9.34 -3.41
CA ALA A 11 11.33 -9.06 -3.98
C ALA A 11 12.25 -8.43 -2.94
N SER A 12 11.77 -7.43 -2.21
CA SER A 12 12.52 -6.78 -1.13
C SER A 12 12.82 -7.75 0.02
N PHE A 13 11.83 -8.51 0.46
CA PHE A 13 11.97 -9.50 1.52
C PHE A 13 13.01 -10.57 1.15
N SER A 14 12.92 -11.15 -0.06
CA SER A 14 13.85 -12.18 -0.52
C SER A 14 15.26 -11.64 -0.67
N ALA A 15 15.39 -10.38 -1.14
CA ALA A 15 16.71 -9.74 -1.29
C ALA A 15 17.40 -9.52 0.06
N VAL A 16 16.67 -9.00 1.07
CA VAL A 16 17.24 -8.73 2.40
C VAL A 16 17.62 -10.02 3.13
N LEU A 17 16.83 -11.08 2.98
CA LEU A 17 17.10 -12.38 3.62
C LEU A 17 18.11 -13.25 2.86
N LEU A 18 18.58 -12.80 1.69
CA LEU A 18 19.64 -13.50 0.98
C LEU A 18 20.92 -13.49 1.83
N PRO A 19 21.66 -14.63 1.92
CA PRO A 19 22.96 -14.65 2.58
C PRO A 19 23.87 -13.52 2.10
N GLU A 20 24.58 -12.85 3.02
CA GLU A 20 25.37 -11.66 2.72
C GLU A 20 26.36 -11.89 1.56
N GLU A 21 26.97 -13.06 1.53
CA GLU A 21 27.91 -13.47 0.47
C GLU A 21 27.26 -13.58 -0.92
N LEU A 22 25.91 -13.61 -1.01
CA LEU A 22 25.16 -13.66 -2.27
C LEU A 22 24.48 -12.33 -2.62
N GLN A 23 24.42 -11.38 -1.69
CA GLN A 23 23.73 -10.09 -1.94
C GLN A 23 24.38 -9.28 -3.07
N HIS A 24 25.67 -9.49 -3.34
CA HIS A 24 26.39 -8.83 -4.42
C HIS A 24 25.91 -9.24 -5.82
N VAL A 25 25.27 -10.40 -5.99
CA VAL A 25 24.75 -10.86 -7.30
C VAL A 25 23.44 -10.16 -7.68
N ILE A 26 22.78 -9.49 -6.73
CA ILE A 26 21.60 -8.67 -7.02
C ILE A 26 22.07 -7.29 -7.48
N GLU A 27 21.84 -6.99 -8.74
CA GLU A 27 22.19 -5.70 -9.32
C GLU A 27 21.25 -4.60 -8.80
N ARG A 28 19.94 -4.83 -8.83
CA ARG A 28 18.93 -3.90 -8.31
C ARG A 28 17.72 -4.65 -7.76
N VAL A 29 17.03 -4.00 -6.80
CA VAL A 29 15.75 -4.42 -6.26
C VAL A 29 14.70 -3.38 -6.60
N TYR A 30 13.63 -3.76 -7.28
CA TYR A 30 12.53 -2.87 -7.65
C TYR A 30 11.27 -3.23 -6.87
N SER A 31 10.69 -2.25 -6.19
CA SER A 31 9.39 -2.35 -5.54
C SER A 31 8.43 -1.33 -6.15
N ASN A 32 7.54 -1.80 -7.01
CA ASN A 32 6.52 -0.99 -7.66
C ASN A 32 5.24 -1.04 -6.83
N ASP A 33 4.96 0.00 -6.07
CA ASP A 33 3.83 0.15 -5.15
C ASP A 33 3.65 -1.07 -4.22
N GLY A 34 4.78 -1.65 -3.79
CA GLY A 34 4.81 -2.73 -2.82
C GLY A 34 4.95 -2.21 -1.39
N PRO A 35 4.26 -2.82 -0.40
CA PRO A 35 4.43 -2.46 0.99
C PRO A 35 5.86 -2.73 1.46
N LEU A 36 6.36 -1.93 2.38
CA LEU A 36 7.60 -2.21 3.07
C LEU A 36 7.46 -3.41 4.01
N MET A 37 8.53 -3.78 4.66
CA MET A 37 8.56 -4.85 5.65
C MET A 37 8.33 -4.27 7.04
N ALA A 38 7.52 -4.96 7.85
CA ALA A 38 7.39 -4.59 9.25
C ALA A 38 8.73 -4.84 9.96
N SER A 39 9.26 -3.83 10.63
CA SER A 39 10.56 -3.88 11.33
C SER A 39 10.60 -4.94 12.44
N GLU A 40 9.45 -5.33 12.99
CA GLU A 40 9.32 -6.43 13.95
C GLU A 40 9.60 -7.80 13.32
N VAL A 41 9.46 -7.91 11.98
CA VAL A 41 9.70 -9.16 11.23
C VAL A 41 11.07 -9.16 10.57
N VAL A 42 11.44 -8.05 9.95
CA VAL A 42 12.75 -7.87 9.32
C VAL A 42 13.34 -6.53 9.79
N PRO A 43 14.31 -6.55 10.69
CA PRO A 43 14.86 -5.33 11.31
C PRO A 43 15.60 -4.41 10.33
N LEU A 44 16.19 -4.95 9.27
CA LEU A 44 16.89 -4.17 8.26
C LEU A 44 15.94 -3.85 7.10
N SER A 45 15.94 -2.60 6.67
CA SER A 45 15.23 -2.22 5.45
C SER A 45 15.97 -2.69 4.19
N CYS A 46 15.28 -2.70 3.07
CA CYS A 46 15.93 -3.02 1.80
C CYS A 46 16.94 -1.93 1.39
N HIS A 47 16.69 -0.68 1.78
CA HIS A 47 17.62 0.43 1.57
C HIS A 47 18.88 0.30 2.45
N ASP A 48 18.75 -0.18 3.69
CA ASP A 48 19.92 -0.43 4.55
C ASP A 48 20.90 -1.42 3.91
N VAL A 49 20.37 -2.43 3.21
CA VAL A 49 21.18 -3.49 2.61
C VAL A 49 21.68 -3.12 1.21
N TYR A 50 20.85 -2.47 0.40
CA TYR A 50 21.14 -2.24 -1.01
C TYR A 50 21.41 -0.78 -1.38
N GLY A 51 21.14 0.19 -0.49
CA GLY A 51 21.32 1.62 -0.77
C GLY A 51 20.59 2.04 -2.06
N ASP A 52 21.27 2.77 -2.93
CA ASP A 52 20.73 3.25 -4.23
C ASP A 52 20.38 2.13 -5.23
N ARG A 53 20.72 0.89 -4.92
CA ARG A 53 20.26 -0.28 -5.70
C ARG A 53 18.83 -0.70 -5.38
N PHE A 54 18.25 -0.18 -4.27
CA PHE A 54 16.84 -0.33 -3.99
C PHE A 54 16.06 0.81 -4.64
N VAL A 55 15.20 0.48 -5.58
CA VAL A 55 14.37 1.42 -6.33
C VAL A 55 12.92 1.19 -5.94
N ARG A 56 12.36 2.14 -5.20
CA ARG A 56 10.98 2.12 -4.76
C ARG A 56 10.18 3.17 -5.52
N ILE A 57 9.12 2.74 -6.20
CA ILE A 57 8.25 3.60 -7.01
C ILE A 57 6.83 3.47 -6.48
N VAL A 58 6.18 4.61 -6.22
CA VAL A 58 4.80 4.68 -5.73
C VAL A 58 4.02 5.72 -6.52
N PRO A 59 2.73 5.53 -6.82
CA PRO A 59 1.92 6.56 -7.45
C PRO A 59 1.57 7.68 -6.47
N THR A 60 1.08 8.82 -6.99
CA THR A 60 0.65 9.97 -6.17
C THR A 60 -0.47 9.61 -5.18
N TYR A 61 -1.26 8.57 -5.46
CA TYR A 61 -2.19 7.97 -4.51
C TYR A 61 -1.82 6.51 -4.27
N SER A 62 -0.96 6.28 -3.29
CA SER A 62 -0.47 4.95 -2.91
C SER A 62 -0.95 4.60 -1.51
N VAL A 63 -1.80 3.57 -1.40
CA VAL A 63 -2.20 2.99 -0.11
C VAL A 63 -1.33 1.78 0.19
N VAL A 64 -1.22 0.87 -0.78
CA VAL A 64 -0.48 -0.40 -0.60
C VAL A 64 1.01 -0.15 -0.43
N GLY A 65 1.61 0.66 -1.30
CA GLY A 65 3.04 0.97 -1.24
C GLY A 65 3.44 1.75 0.00
N MET A 66 2.50 2.42 0.65
CA MET A 66 2.76 3.19 1.87
C MET A 66 2.52 2.39 3.16
N LEU A 67 2.08 1.12 3.08
CA LEU A 67 2.00 0.28 4.27
C LEU A 67 3.40 0.02 4.83
N PHE A 68 3.56 0.24 6.13
CA PHE A 68 4.84 0.20 6.86
C PHE A 68 5.87 1.22 6.36
N ASP A 69 5.40 2.34 5.77
CA ASP A 69 6.30 3.38 5.26
C ASP A 69 7.19 3.96 6.35
N ASP A 70 8.46 4.13 5.99
CA ASP A 70 9.41 4.93 6.75
C ASP A 70 9.69 6.21 5.94
N PRO A 71 9.45 7.39 6.51
CA PRO A 71 9.78 8.66 5.85
C PRO A 71 11.24 8.79 5.44
N ALA A 72 12.16 8.08 6.10
CA ALA A 72 13.58 8.05 5.77
C ALA A 72 13.89 7.17 4.53
N GLU A 73 12.98 6.26 4.15
CA GLU A 73 13.16 5.42 2.97
C GLU A 73 12.93 6.22 1.67
N PRO A 74 13.94 6.30 0.79
CA PRO A 74 13.80 6.96 -0.50
C PRO A 74 12.70 6.32 -1.35
N LYS A 75 11.94 7.16 -2.06
CA LYS A 75 10.93 6.71 -3.01
C LYS A 75 10.75 7.70 -4.14
N THR A 76 10.49 7.19 -5.33
CA THR A 76 10.07 7.98 -6.49
C THR A 76 8.55 7.99 -6.55
N ILE A 77 7.95 9.18 -6.53
CA ILE A 77 6.51 9.36 -6.63
C ILE A 77 6.17 9.65 -8.09
N VAL A 78 5.23 8.91 -8.67
CA VAL A 78 4.89 9.03 -10.08
C VAL A 78 3.43 9.42 -10.29
N ARG A 79 3.16 10.18 -11.36
CA ARG A 79 1.81 10.53 -11.78
C ARG A 79 1.11 9.33 -12.41
N SER A 80 -0.19 9.27 -12.25
CA SER A 80 -1.04 8.24 -12.85
C SER A 80 -2.26 8.87 -13.51
N THR A 81 -2.80 8.21 -14.52
CA THR A 81 -4.10 8.51 -15.14
C THR A 81 -5.26 7.86 -14.39
N GLY A 82 -4.97 6.93 -13.47
CA GLY A 82 -5.97 6.30 -12.61
C GLY A 82 -6.48 7.24 -11.51
N ASP A 83 -7.69 7.01 -11.02
CA ASP A 83 -8.28 7.76 -9.92
C ASP A 83 -8.18 6.97 -8.60
N GLY A 84 -7.73 7.64 -7.53
CA GLY A 84 -7.66 7.05 -6.19
C GLY A 84 -6.90 5.72 -6.18
N ALA A 85 -7.51 4.68 -5.62
CA ALA A 85 -6.89 3.35 -5.48
C ALA A 85 -6.57 2.66 -6.84
N LEU A 86 -7.18 3.08 -7.95
CA LEU A 86 -6.87 2.56 -9.28
C LEU A 86 -5.46 2.96 -9.76
N GLN A 87 -4.83 3.94 -9.12
CA GLN A 87 -3.42 4.26 -9.36
C GLN A 87 -2.47 3.13 -8.94
N HIS A 88 -2.96 2.15 -8.16
CA HIS A 88 -2.19 0.95 -7.82
C HIS A 88 -1.82 0.12 -9.06
N ASP A 89 -2.58 0.21 -10.15
CA ASP A 89 -2.24 -0.43 -11.41
C ASP A 89 -1.09 0.33 -12.10
N PRO A 90 0.11 -0.27 -12.24
CA PRO A 90 1.27 0.40 -12.84
C PRO A 90 1.09 0.69 -14.33
N THR A 91 0.12 0.08 -15.00
CA THR A 91 -0.20 0.38 -16.40
C THR A 91 -0.86 1.76 -16.57
N THR A 92 -1.34 2.37 -15.49
CA THR A 92 -1.90 3.72 -15.47
C THR A 92 -0.83 4.80 -15.20
N TRP A 93 0.40 4.43 -14.87
CA TRP A 93 1.46 5.38 -14.56
C TRP A 93 1.91 6.14 -15.82
N GLN A 94 2.08 7.43 -15.67
CA GLN A 94 2.40 8.28 -16.79
C GLN A 94 3.89 8.19 -17.13
N VAL A 95 4.15 8.19 -18.44
CA VAL A 95 5.50 8.16 -18.99
C VAL A 95 5.69 9.40 -19.84
N HIS A 96 6.79 10.11 -19.65
CA HIS A 96 7.22 11.22 -20.49
C HIS A 96 8.53 10.86 -21.16
N ALA A 97 8.50 10.73 -22.47
CA ALA A 97 9.63 10.21 -23.28
C ALA A 97 10.03 8.79 -22.84
N ASP A 98 11.18 8.63 -22.21
CA ASP A 98 11.76 7.38 -21.72
C ASP A 98 11.77 7.24 -20.19
N CYS A 99 11.12 8.19 -19.48
CA CYS A 99 11.08 8.25 -18.03
C CYS A 99 9.65 8.24 -17.51
N LEU A 100 9.47 7.76 -16.27
CA LEU A 100 8.22 7.96 -15.54
C LEU A 100 8.02 9.45 -15.26
N ASP A 101 6.77 9.92 -15.31
CA ASP A 101 6.43 11.31 -14.97
C ASP A 101 6.36 11.44 -13.44
N GLU A 102 7.43 12.04 -12.88
CA GLU A 102 7.60 12.17 -11.43
C GLU A 102 6.76 13.31 -10.86
N ALA A 103 6.31 13.13 -9.64
CA ALA A 103 5.63 14.12 -8.83
C ALA A 103 6.44 14.43 -7.56
N ASP A 104 6.32 15.66 -7.07
CA ASP A 104 7.05 16.09 -5.87
C ASP A 104 6.52 15.45 -4.59
N ASP A 105 5.23 15.06 -4.55
CA ASP A 105 4.60 14.60 -3.32
C ASP A 105 3.34 13.76 -3.57
N LEU A 106 2.92 13.03 -2.54
CA LEU A 106 1.66 12.31 -2.51
C LEU A 106 0.47 13.28 -2.47
N LEU A 107 -0.65 12.86 -3.04
CA LEU A 107 -1.90 13.60 -2.92
C LEU A 107 -2.32 13.75 -1.45
N PRO A 108 -2.90 14.91 -1.05
CA PRO A 108 -3.33 15.13 0.33
C PRO A 108 -4.26 14.06 0.87
N GLN A 109 -5.21 13.57 0.05
CA GLN A 109 -6.11 12.48 0.43
C GLN A 109 -5.36 11.17 0.70
N CYS A 110 -4.30 10.90 -0.06
CA CYS A 110 -3.44 9.74 0.14
C CYS A 110 -2.73 9.81 1.50
N LYS A 111 -2.15 10.97 1.82
CA LYS A 111 -1.49 11.19 3.12
C LYS A 111 -2.44 10.95 4.29
N LEU A 112 -3.70 11.39 4.16
CA LEU A 112 -4.71 11.19 5.19
C LEU A 112 -5.06 9.70 5.37
N VAL A 113 -5.29 8.98 4.27
CA VAL A 113 -5.54 7.53 4.30
C VAL A 113 -4.37 6.79 4.95
N ASN A 114 -3.14 7.15 4.56
CA ASN A 114 -1.93 6.55 5.13
C ASN A 114 -1.81 6.82 6.63
N ALA A 115 -2.09 8.05 7.09
CA ALA A 115 -2.06 8.39 8.51
C ALA A 115 -3.07 7.57 9.34
N ILE A 116 -4.26 7.26 8.77
CA ILE A 116 -5.26 6.41 9.41
C ILE A 116 -4.74 4.97 9.51
N PHE A 117 -4.20 4.42 8.43
CA PHE A 117 -3.60 3.09 8.46
C PHE A 117 -2.45 3.00 9.45
N ASP A 118 -1.54 3.96 9.47
CA ASP A 118 -0.41 3.99 10.39
C ASP A 118 -0.84 4.05 11.85
N LYS A 119 -1.84 4.88 12.15
CA LYS A 119 -2.42 4.97 13.50
C LYS A 119 -3.00 3.62 13.92
N TRP A 120 -3.77 2.99 13.04
CA TRP A 120 -4.36 1.69 13.30
C TRP A 120 -3.29 0.61 13.47
N MET A 121 -2.32 0.56 12.55
CA MET A 121 -1.22 -0.42 12.57
C MET A 121 -0.40 -0.33 13.86
N ARG A 122 -0.13 0.88 14.36
CA ARG A 122 0.57 1.07 15.65
C ARG A 122 -0.25 0.58 16.85
N GLY A 123 -1.58 0.64 16.78
CA GLY A 123 -2.48 0.18 17.83
C GLY A 123 -2.84 -1.31 17.76
N ALA A 124 -2.58 -1.97 16.63
CA ALA A 124 -2.96 -3.35 16.37
C ALA A 124 -1.78 -4.31 16.64
N ASN A 125 -2.02 -5.38 17.38
CA ASN A 125 -1.06 -6.46 17.51
C ASN A 125 -1.05 -7.35 16.25
N LEU A 126 -0.12 -8.32 16.19
CA LEU A 126 0.04 -9.19 15.03
C LEU A 126 -1.25 -9.99 14.70
N ALA A 127 -1.96 -10.46 15.72
CA ALA A 127 -3.20 -11.21 15.52
C ALA A 127 -4.33 -10.33 14.96
N ASP A 128 -4.42 -9.06 15.39
CA ASP A 128 -5.38 -8.10 14.86
C ASP A 128 -5.09 -7.80 13.38
N ARG A 129 -3.81 -7.62 13.02
CA ARG A 129 -3.37 -7.38 11.62
C ARG A 129 -3.64 -8.59 10.73
N GLU A 130 -3.40 -9.81 11.23
CA GLU A 130 -3.73 -11.05 10.54
C GLU A 130 -5.23 -11.18 10.32
N LEU A 131 -6.04 -10.93 11.36
CA LEU A 131 -7.50 -10.99 11.31
C LEU A 131 -8.05 -9.98 10.28
N PHE A 132 -7.59 -8.73 10.32
CA PHE A 132 -7.96 -7.69 9.35
C PHE A 132 -7.67 -8.14 7.91
N THR A 133 -6.43 -8.60 7.67
CA THR A 133 -6.02 -9.05 6.34
C THR A 133 -6.90 -10.17 5.83
N ARG A 134 -7.14 -11.19 6.67
CA ARG A 134 -8.01 -12.31 6.34
C ARG A 134 -9.43 -11.86 6.01
N GLN A 135 -10.04 -11.04 6.86
CA GLN A 135 -11.43 -10.56 6.68
C GLN A 135 -11.59 -9.73 5.39
N VAL A 136 -10.58 -8.92 5.03
CA VAL A 136 -10.62 -8.16 3.78
C VAL A 136 -10.54 -9.08 2.56
N PHE A 137 -9.64 -10.06 2.56
CA PHE A 137 -9.52 -11.01 1.44
C PHE A 137 -10.72 -11.96 1.35
N ASP A 138 -11.23 -12.46 2.48
CA ASP A 138 -12.46 -13.28 2.52
C ASP A 138 -13.66 -12.49 1.96
N ALA A 139 -13.74 -11.19 2.24
CA ALA A 139 -14.78 -10.33 1.69
C ALA A 139 -14.64 -10.15 0.17
N PHE A 140 -13.43 -10.02 -0.36
CA PHE A 140 -13.19 -9.98 -1.80
C PHE A 140 -13.60 -11.29 -2.48
N GLU A 141 -13.27 -12.43 -1.89
CA GLU A 141 -13.67 -13.75 -2.38
C GLU A 141 -15.21 -13.91 -2.36
N ALA A 142 -15.86 -13.49 -1.27
CA ALA A 142 -17.33 -13.46 -1.18
C ALA A 142 -17.97 -12.54 -2.24
N GLY A 143 -17.28 -11.49 -2.66
CA GLY A 143 -17.66 -10.63 -3.79
C GLY A 143 -17.65 -11.35 -5.14
N GLY A 144 -17.00 -12.51 -5.22
CA GLY A 144 -16.81 -13.28 -6.45
C GLY A 144 -15.88 -12.59 -7.44
N ALA A 145 -15.04 -11.68 -6.96
CA ALA A 145 -14.04 -10.97 -7.76
C ALA A 145 -12.69 -11.70 -7.67
N THR A 146 -12.02 -11.83 -8.80
CA THR A 146 -10.67 -12.40 -8.90
C THR A 146 -9.60 -11.31 -9.02
N THR A 147 -10.02 -10.08 -9.31
CA THR A 147 -9.16 -8.91 -9.41
C THR A 147 -9.76 -7.72 -8.67
N PHE A 148 -8.91 -6.77 -8.29
CA PHE A 148 -9.35 -5.52 -7.65
C PHE A 148 -10.26 -4.69 -8.57
N ASP A 149 -9.97 -4.66 -9.85
CA ASP A 149 -10.76 -3.94 -10.86
C ASP A 149 -12.19 -4.50 -10.99
N GLU A 150 -12.34 -5.81 -10.86
CA GLU A 150 -13.66 -6.44 -10.84
C GLU A 150 -14.48 -6.02 -9.61
N VAL A 151 -13.84 -5.83 -8.45
CA VAL A 151 -14.51 -5.29 -7.26
C VAL A 151 -15.01 -3.88 -7.51
N MET A 152 -14.13 -3.02 -8.03
CA MET A 152 -14.41 -1.59 -8.22
C MET A 152 -15.32 -1.32 -9.41
N GLY A 153 -15.20 -2.12 -10.48
CA GLY A 153 -15.96 -1.95 -11.72
C GLY A 153 -17.35 -2.60 -11.73
N ASN A 154 -17.66 -3.47 -10.75
CA ASN A 154 -18.95 -4.18 -10.67
C ASN A 154 -19.72 -3.84 -9.39
N PRO A 155 -20.81 -3.02 -9.48
CA PRO A 155 -21.59 -2.63 -8.31
C PRO A 155 -22.13 -3.79 -7.48
N ALA A 156 -22.50 -4.93 -8.13
CA ALA A 156 -22.99 -6.11 -7.41
C ALA A 156 -21.86 -6.80 -6.63
N SER A 157 -20.65 -6.83 -7.17
CA SER A 157 -19.45 -7.33 -6.47
C SER A 157 -19.12 -6.44 -5.27
N THR A 158 -19.08 -5.12 -5.48
CA THR A 158 -18.88 -4.13 -4.41
C THR A 158 -19.89 -4.30 -3.28
N GLN A 159 -21.17 -4.47 -3.60
CA GLN A 159 -22.23 -4.68 -2.59
C GLN A 159 -22.00 -5.96 -1.77
N ARG A 160 -21.59 -7.07 -2.40
CA ARG A 160 -21.30 -8.33 -1.70
C ARG A 160 -20.08 -8.19 -0.78
N VAL A 161 -19.01 -7.53 -1.25
CA VAL A 161 -17.84 -7.23 -0.42
C VAL A 161 -18.24 -6.40 0.81
N LEU A 162 -19.01 -5.32 0.61
CA LEU A 162 -19.49 -4.49 1.71
C LEU A 162 -20.42 -5.26 2.68
N ALA A 163 -21.24 -6.18 2.16
CA ALA A 163 -22.09 -7.03 2.99
C ALA A 163 -21.25 -7.98 3.84
N ALA A 164 -20.22 -8.63 3.28
CA ALA A 164 -19.32 -9.50 4.02
C ALA A 164 -18.55 -8.74 5.12
N LEU A 165 -18.11 -7.51 4.85
CA LEU A 165 -17.43 -6.67 5.83
C LEU A 165 -18.34 -6.17 6.98
N ARG A 166 -19.67 -6.25 6.86
CA ARG A 166 -20.61 -5.93 7.96
C ARG A 166 -20.46 -6.87 9.13
N ASP A 167 -20.04 -8.11 8.90
CA ASP A 167 -19.85 -9.13 9.94
C ASP A 167 -18.38 -9.21 10.43
N ALA A 168 -17.52 -8.30 9.96
CA ALA A 168 -16.14 -8.22 10.37
C ALA A 168 -15.98 -7.87 11.86
N ASP A 169 -14.80 -8.10 12.41
CA ASP A 169 -14.43 -7.74 13.78
C ASP A 169 -14.62 -6.24 14.06
N PRO A 170 -14.94 -5.82 15.28
CA PRO A 170 -15.11 -4.41 15.63
C PRO A 170 -13.95 -3.50 15.25
N ARG A 171 -12.70 -3.94 15.42
CA ARG A 171 -11.51 -3.16 15.02
C ARG A 171 -11.38 -2.99 13.51
N THR A 172 -11.69 -4.04 12.76
CA THR A 172 -11.77 -3.97 11.29
C THR A 172 -12.83 -2.97 10.85
N LYS A 173 -14.00 -3.00 11.49
CA LYS A 173 -15.09 -2.04 11.22
C LYS A 173 -14.73 -0.60 11.55
N GLU A 174 -14.02 -0.37 12.65
CA GLU A 174 -13.54 0.95 13.04
C GLU A 174 -12.63 1.54 11.96
N LEU A 175 -11.61 0.80 11.53
CA LEU A 175 -10.71 1.22 10.46
C LEU A 175 -11.46 1.50 9.15
N LEU A 176 -12.31 0.56 8.72
CA LEU A 176 -13.10 0.74 7.49
C LEU A 176 -14.05 1.95 7.60
N GLY A 177 -14.61 2.19 8.77
CA GLY A 177 -15.46 3.36 9.03
C GLY A 177 -14.70 4.67 8.88
N GLU A 178 -13.49 4.79 9.41
CA GLU A 178 -12.61 5.95 9.24
C GLU A 178 -12.27 6.16 7.77
N LEU A 179 -11.88 5.11 7.04
CA LEU A 179 -11.55 5.18 5.61
C LEU A 179 -12.74 5.63 4.75
N VAL A 180 -13.95 5.12 5.03
CA VAL A 180 -15.18 5.54 4.33
C VAL A 180 -15.49 7.02 4.59
N GLN A 181 -15.27 7.52 5.79
CA GLN A 181 -15.47 8.95 6.11
C GLN A 181 -14.52 9.84 5.30
N VAL A 182 -13.26 9.44 5.17
CA VAL A 182 -12.27 10.15 4.33
C VAL A 182 -12.71 10.15 2.86
N ALA A 183 -13.08 8.98 2.34
CA ALA A 183 -13.57 8.86 0.96
C ALA A 183 -14.81 9.72 0.70
N ALA A 184 -15.67 9.91 1.71
CA ALA A 184 -16.85 10.77 1.63
C ALA A 184 -16.55 12.26 1.86
N GLY A 185 -15.29 12.65 2.07
CA GLY A 185 -14.88 14.05 2.30
C GLY A 185 -15.29 14.63 3.67
N LYS A 186 -15.75 13.78 4.60
CA LYS A 186 -16.35 14.25 5.87
C LYS A 186 -15.34 14.54 6.99
N THR A 187 -14.07 14.12 6.83
CA THR A 187 -13.04 14.24 7.87
C THR A 187 -11.90 15.19 7.50
N TRP A 188 -11.99 15.84 6.33
CA TRP A 188 -10.91 16.68 5.81
C TRP A 188 -10.47 17.78 6.79
N ASP A 189 -11.42 18.53 7.37
CA ASP A 189 -11.11 19.70 8.19
C ASP A 189 -10.56 19.34 9.59
N ALA A 190 -10.97 18.24 10.19
CA ALA A 190 -10.58 17.86 11.54
C ALA A 190 -9.25 17.11 11.60
N THR A 191 -8.90 16.35 10.56
CA THR A 191 -7.73 15.47 10.54
C THR A 191 -6.50 16.17 9.97
N VAL A 192 -6.66 17.11 9.03
CA VAL A 192 -5.56 17.96 8.54
C VAL A 192 -4.99 18.82 9.66
N ALA A 193 -5.83 19.30 10.59
CA ALA A 193 -5.39 20.06 11.75
C ALA A 193 -4.63 19.21 12.80
N ALA A 194 -4.73 17.89 12.76
CA ALA A 194 -4.07 16.98 13.70
C ALA A 194 -2.74 16.40 13.17
N VAL A 195 -2.44 16.57 11.87
CA VAL A 195 -1.24 16.05 11.19
C VAL A 195 -0.28 17.18 10.76
N ALA A 196 -0.72 18.43 10.85
CA ALA A 196 0.09 19.63 10.64
C ALA A 196 0.73 20.10 11.95
#